data_0355f33a9ab366ea36f0d1870c628615
#
_entry.id   0355f33a9ab366ea36f0d1870c628615
#
_cell.length_a   1.000
_cell.length_b   1.000
_cell.length_c   1.000
_cell.angle_alpha   90.00
_cell.angle_beta   90.00
_cell.angle_gamma   90.00
#
_symmetry.space_group_name_H-M   'P 1'
#
loop_
_entity.id
_entity.type
_entity.pdbx_description
1 polymer ?
#
loop_
_entity_poly.entity_id
_entity_poly.type
_entity_poly.pdbx_seq_one_letter_code
_entity_poly.pdbx_strand_id
1 'polypeptide(L)'
;MNKVFSVDPTTKTNINEYYLDSEQEIELKIKKTSVAFQKWKKLDHQTRANFLKNVEAKIVDSRTAIALTITNEIGMPISQSYGEVDKGISLIREIIKNGPLQLKSRDVPEAKSRVEYAPIGVCLSVAPWNFPFYLALRSILPNIIAGNAVLLKHSVTCQGVAKLIESCFKVDGIPQGLVTNLVIRGAVAESLLSRKEIKLATLIGSERAGRSFASSAGKNLKKVVLELGGNDSLVVFADADLKAAAKGAAESRLRNCGQACNAAKRYLVHSSVRDSFVELLKIEFDKFKPGNPLNKDTQLGPIATEEAANTFVAQCAILDRHAKLIYEVPFSGWNSPDQMLYNNGSWVSPKLYELTDRNYTEDEIFGPAAVLETFDSVLEASEKVNWSRYGLGCSIWTSNEDTFNDMVDLVDVGNVFHNSIVRSHVGLPYGGVKDSGFGRELGEDGLKEVCNVKVVFTG
;
A
#
# COMPACT_ATOMS: atom_id res chain seq x y z
N MET A 1 10.09 -25.10 -11.60
CA MET A 1 9.04 -24.64 -12.53
C MET A 1 9.41 -23.25 -13.01
N ASN A 2 9.48 -23.05 -14.31
CA ASN A 2 9.89 -21.77 -14.91
C ASN A 2 8.68 -20.86 -15.23
N LYS A 3 7.54 -21.08 -14.54
CA LYS A 3 6.28 -20.39 -14.75
C LYS A 3 5.65 -19.94 -13.44
N VAL A 4 4.87 -18.87 -13.51
CA VAL A 4 3.95 -18.40 -12.48
C VAL A 4 2.57 -18.19 -13.09
N PHE A 5 1.53 -18.22 -12.26
CA PHE A 5 0.15 -18.11 -12.71
C PHE A 5 -0.54 -16.96 -11.98
N SER A 6 -1.37 -16.20 -12.71
CA SER A 6 -2.44 -15.45 -12.09
C SER A 6 -3.61 -16.41 -11.86
N VAL A 7 -4.14 -16.43 -10.65
CA VAL A 7 -5.24 -17.30 -10.23
C VAL A 7 -6.40 -16.43 -9.78
N ASP A 8 -7.59 -16.71 -10.28
CA ASP A 8 -8.82 -16.07 -9.78
C ASP A 8 -9.10 -16.57 -8.34
N PRO A 9 -9.02 -15.72 -7.32
CA PRO A 9 -9.24 -16.14 -5.94
C PRO A 9 -10.71 -16.52 -5.66
N THR A 10 -11.64 -16.14 -6.53
CA THR A 10 -13.07 -16.47 -6.43
C THR A 10 -13.33 -17.93 -6.75
N THR A 11 -12.64 -18.45 -7.79
CA THR A 11 -12.88 -19.79 -8.35
C THR A 11 -11.70 -20.75 -8.20
N LYS A 12 -10.52 -20.24 -7.81
CA LYS A 12 -9.22 -20.94 -7.81
C LYS A 12 -8.77 -21.42 -9.18
N THR A 13 -9.32 -20.87 -10.25
CA THR A 13 -8.93 -21.22 -11.62
C THR A 13 -7.76 -20.37 -12.11
N ASN A 14 -6.88 -20.96 -12.92
CA ASN A 14 -5.80 -20.22 -13.56
C ASN A 14 -6.38 -19.28 -14.63
N ILE A 15 -6.04 -17.99 -14.55
CA ILE A 15 -6.42 -16.95 -15.52
C ILE A 15 -5.39 -16.90 -16.65
N ASN A 16 -4.11 -16.75 -16.27
CA ASN A 16 -3.00 -16.61 -17.21
C ASN A 16 -1.74 -17.28 -16.66
N GLU A 17 -0.85 -17.70 -17.58
CA GLU A 17 0.49 -18.13 -17.24
C GLU A 17 1.54 -17.12 -17.72
N TYR A 18 2.61 -17.00 -16.97
CA TYR A 18 3.74 -16.11 -17.25
C TYR A 18 5.05 -16.87 -17.05
N TYR A 19 5.96 -16.74 -18.01
CA TYR A 19 7.29 -17.31 -17.87
C TYR A 19 8.15 -16.40 -17.02
N LEU A 20 8.91 -16.99 -16.09
CA LEU A 20 9.93 -16.25 -15.35
C LEU A 20 11.04 -15.84 -16.32
N ASP A 21 11.50 -14.61 -16.16
CA ASP A 21 12.64 -14.10 -16.93
C ASP A 21 13.88 -14.96 -16.64
N SER A 22 14.55 -15.40 -17.70
CA SER A 22 15.87 -16.01 -17.63
C SER A 22 16.93 -14.97 -17.23
N GLU A 23 18.10 -15.43 -16.83
CA GLU A 23 19.22 -14.54 -16.49
C GLU A 23 19.57 -13.64 -17.68
N GLN A 24 19.57 -14.16 -18.92
CA GLN A 24 19.81 -13.39 -20.12
C GLN A 24 18.74 -12.31 -20.35
N GLU A 25 17.47 -12.63 -20.14
CA GLU A 25 16.38 -11.63 -20.26
C GLU A 25 16.49 -10.54 -19.19
N ILE A 26 16.83 -10.91 -17.96
CA ILE A 26 17.09 -9.93 -16.87
C ILE A 26 18.22 -8.99 -17.28
N GLU A 27 19.35 -9.51 -17.79
CA GLU A 27 20.47 -8.70 -18.25
C GLU A 27 20.05 -7.73 -19.36
N LEU A 28 19.30 -8.20 -20.36
CA LEU A 28 18.79 -7.36 -21.45
C LEU A 28 17.85 -6.25 -20.93
N LYS A 29 16.98 -6.56 -19.98
CA LYS A 29 16.07 -5.61 -19.36
C LYS A 29 16.83 -4.57 -18.57
N ILE A 30 17.83 -4.95 -17.76
CA ILE A 30 18.69 -4.02 -17.01
C ILE A 30 19.43 -3.07 -17.97
N LYS A 31 20.04 -3.63 -19.02
CA LYS A 31 20.75 -2.83 -20.04
C LYS A 31 19.80 -1.84 -20.72
N LYS A 32 18.62 -2.28 -21.14
CA LYS A 32 17.61 -1.43 -21.79
C LYS A 32 17.18 -0.29 -20.88
N THR A 33 16.89 -0.58 -19.61
CA THR A 33 16.49 0.42 -18.62
C THR A 33 17.63 1.42 -18.33
N SER A 34 18.87 0.94 -18.27
CA SER A 34 20.05 1.81 -18.13
C SER A 34 20.23 2.76 -19.30
N VAL A 35 20.00 2.31 -20.54
CA VAL A 35 20.03 3.17 -21.73
C VAL A 35 18.90 4.20 -21.70
N ALA A 36 17.69 3.80 -21.32
CA ALA A 36 16.56 4.70 -21.17
C ALA A 36 16.85 5.79 -20.12
N PHE A 37 17.43 5.42 -18.98
CA PHE A 37 17.87 6.36 -17.95
C PHE A 37 18.83 7.42 -18.50
N GLN A 38 19.84 7.03 -19.29
CA GLN A 38 20.82 7.98 -19.84
C GLN A 38 20.19 9.04 -20.77
N LYS A 39 19.08 8.70 -21.43
CA LYS A 39 18.29 9.65 -22.25
C LYS A 39 17.42 10.52 -21.35
N TRP A 40 16.68 9.89 -20.40
CA TRP A 40 15.68 10.54 -19.58
C TRP A 40 16.25 11.55 -18.59
N LYS A 41 17.39 11.25 -17.97
CA LYS A 41 18.06 12.15 -17.02
C LYS A 41 18.49 13.50 -17.58
N LYS A 42 18.59 13.61 -18.90
CA LYS A 42 18.99 14.86 -19.57
C LYS A 42 17.87 15.89 -19.70
N LEU A 43 16.63 15.46 -19.52
CA LEU A 43 15.46 16.32 -19.57
C LEU A 43 15.30 17.05 -18.23
N ASP A 44 14.74 18.26 -18.26
CA ASP A 44 14.31 18.96 -17.06
C ASP A 44 12.98 18.40 -16.52
N HIS A 45 12.62 18.76 -15.29
CA HIS A 45 11.43 18.25 -14.62
C HIS A 45 10.13 18.63 -15.36
N GLN A 46 10.07 19.84 -15.95
CA GLN A 46 8.87 20.30 -16.68
C GLN A 46 8.66 19.50 -17.97
N THR A 47 9.74 19.23 -18.69
CA THR A 47 9.70 18.40 -19.91
C THR A 47 9.25 16.98 -19.58
N ARG A 48 9.75 16.38 -18.48
CA ARG A 48 9.28 15.06 -18.00
C ARG A 48 7.80 15.08 -17.65
N ALA A 49 7.33 16.10 -16.94
CA ALA A 49 5.92 16.28 -16.59
C ALA A 49 5.04 16.37 -17.85
N ASN A 50 5.49 17.07 -18.90
CA ASN A 50 4.74 17.15 -20.15
C ASN A 50 4.61 15.78 -20.84
N PHE A 51 5.65 14.95 -20.85
CA PHE A 51 5.56 13.59 -21.39
C PHE A 51 4.67 12.66 -20.52
N LEU A 52 4.62 12.86 -19.21
CA LEU A 52 3.73 12.10 -18.33
C LEU A 52 2.24 12.33 -18.63
N LYS A 53 1.85 13.41 -19.31
CA LYS A 53 0.46 13.60 -19.80
C LYS A 53 0.05 12.53 -20.80
N ASN A 54 0.97 12.03 -21.63
CA ASN A 54 0.69 10.92 -22.55
C ASN A 54 0.49 9.60 -21.78
N VAL A 55 1.25 9.40 -20.70
CA VAL A 55 1.06 8.25 -19.80
C VAL A 55 -0.28 8.35 -19.08
N GLU A 56 -0.67 9.53 -18.58
CA GLU A 56 -1.99 9.76 -17.96
C GLU A 56 -3.10 9.41 -18.95
N ALA A 57 -3.06 9.93 -20.17
CA ALA A 57 -4.06 9.63 -21.20
C ALA A 57 -4.17 8.12 -21.43
N LYS A 58 -3.03 7.41 -21.54
CA LYS A 58 -3.02 5.95 -21.72
C LYS A 58 -3.59 5.19 -20.53
N ILE A 59 -3.35 5.65 -19.30
CA ILE A 59 -3.96 5.07 -18.08
C ILE A 59 -5.48 5.29 -18.11
N VAL A 60 -5.94 6.49 -18.44
CA VAL A 60 -7.37 6.81 -18.55
C VAL A 60 -8.05 5.92 -19.58
N ASP A 61 -7.48 5.77 -20.77
CA ASP A 61 -7.99 4.89 -21.83
C ASP A 61 -8.02 3.43 -21.41
N SER A 62 -7.05 3.00 -20.60
CA SER A 62 -6.92 1.62 -20.12
C SER A 62 -7.67 1.35 -18.80
N ARG A 63 -8.37 2.34 -18.24
CA ARG A 63 -8.99 2.31 -16.89
C ARG A 63 -9.82 1.05 -16.65
N THR A 64 -10.69 0.72 -17.58
CA THR A 64 -11.57 -0.47 -17.46
C THR A 64 -10.76 -1.77 -17.51
N ALA A 65 -9.79 -1.87 -18.44
CA ALA A 65 -8.96 -3.06 -18.55
C ALA A 65 -8.11 -3.29 -17.28
N ILE A 66 -7.57 -2.23 -16.71
CA ILE A 66 -6.81 -2.28 -15.46
C ILE A 66 -7.71 -2.73 -14.30
N ALA A 67 -8.89 -2.10 -14.12
CA ALA A 67 -9.82 -2.43 -13.05
C ALA A 67 -10.30 -3.90 -13.12
N LEU A 68 -10.66 -4.39 -14.31
CA LEU A 68 -11.04 -5.78 -14.53
C LEU A 68 -9.89 -6.74 -14.21
N THR A 69 -8.67 -6.40 -14.61
CA THR A 69 -7.49 -7.24 -14.33
C THR A 69 -7.22 -7.32 -12.83
N ILE A 70 -7.33 -6.19 -12.09
CA ILE A 70 -7.22 -6.17 -10.62
C ILE A 70 -8.25 -7.10 -10.00
N THR A 71 -9.53 -6.93 -10.37
CA THR A 71 -10.63 -7.77 -9.84
C THR A 71 -10.37 -9.25 -10.09
N ASN A 72 -9.96 -9.61 -11.29
CA ASN A 72 -9.70 -11.01 -11.63
C ASN A 72 -8.48 -11.59 -10.91
N GLU A 73 -7.38 -10.83 -10.77
CA GLU A 73 -6.13 -11.34 -10.19
C GLU A 73 -6.13 -11.39 -8.66
N ILE A 74 -6.91 -10.53 -7.98
CA ILE A 74 -6.91 -10.46 -6.51
C ILE A 74 -8.30 -10.51 -5.86
N GLY A 75 -9.37 -10.63 -6.62
CA GLY A 75 -10.73 -10.71 -6.09
C GLY A 75 -11.25 -9.40 -5.48
N MET A 76 -10.59 -8.27 -5.68
CA MET A 76 -11.08 -6.97 -5.21
C MET A 76 -12.39 -6.64 -5.90
N PRO A 77 -13.46 -6.21 -5.17
CA PRO A 77 -14.70 -5.77 -5.80
C PRO A 77 -14.46 -4.73 -6.89
N ILE A 78 -15.12 -4.88 -8.03
CA ILE A 78 -14.88 -4.04 -9.22
C ILE A 78 -15.03 -2.53 -8.95
N SER A 79 -15.96 -2.15 -8.08
CA SER A 79 -16.13 -0.77 -7.64
C SER A 79 -14.88 -0.22 -6.93
N GLN A 80 -14.24 -1.05 -6.09
CA GLN A 80 -13.01 -0.71 -5.38
C GLN A 80 -11.81 -0.72 -6.34
N SER A 81 -11.77 -1.64 -7.31
CA SER A 81 -10.73 -1.67 -8.36
C SER A 81 -10.75 -0.41 -9.22
N TYR A 82 -11.95 0.08 -9.61
CA TYR A 82 -12.06 1.38 -10.26
C TYR A 82 -11.56 2.52 -9.38
N GLY A 83 -11.89 2.52 -8.09
CA GLY A 83 -11.39 3.50 -7.12
C GLY A 83 -9.87 3.49 -6.98
N GLU A 84 -9.24 2.32 -7.06
CA GLU A 84 -7.78 2.19 -7.06
C GLU A 84 -7.15 2.83 -8.31
N VAL A 85 -7.72 2.54 -9.51
CA VAL A 85 -7.24 3.13 -10.76
C VAL A 85 -7.42 4.65 -10.75
N ASP A 86 -8.56 5.15 -10.29
CA ASP A 86 -8.84 6.59 -10.17
C ASP A 86 -7.87 7.29 -9.22
N LYS A 87 -7.46 6.60 -8.15
CA LYS A 87 -6.42 7.09 -7.24
C LYS A 87 -5.05 7.16 -7.92
N GLY A 88 -4.72 6.18 -8.78
CA GLY A 88 -3.52 6.21 -9.63
C GLY A 88 -3.53 7.37 -10.62
N ILE A 89 -4.69 7.64 -11.24
CA ILE A 89 -4.90 8.81 -12.11
C ILE A 89 -4.71 10.12 -11.32
N SER A 90 -5.24 10.18 -10.11
CA SER A 90 -5.06 11.36 -9.25
C SER A 90 -3.59 11.58 -8.88
N LEU A 91 -2.83 10.50 -8.65
CA LEU A 91 -1.41 10.57 -8.35
C LEU A 91 -0.58 11.10 -9.54
N ILE A 92 -0.81 10.59 -10.74
CA ILE A 92 -0.06 11.09 -11.91
C ILE A 92 -0.38 12.56 -12.19
N ARG A 93 -1.62 13.00 -11.99
CA ARG A 93 -2.01 14.42 -12.11
C ARG A 93 -1.30 15.29 -11.08
N GLU A 94 -1.22 14.82 -9.84
CA GLU A 94 -0.49 15.51 -8.76
C GLU A 94 0.99 15.66 -9.13
N ILE A 95 1.63 14.59 -9.59
CA ILE A 95 3.03 14.58 -10.01
C ILE A 95 3.28 15.51 -11.22
N ILE A 96 2.38 15.52 -12.20
CA ILE A 96 2.50 16.42 -13.37
C ILE A 96 2.41 17.88 -12.93
N LYS A 97 1.48 18.20 -12.02
CA LYS A 97 1.22 19.56 -11.57
C LYS A 97 2.30 20.08 -10.63
N ASN A 98 2.63 19.33 -9.61
CA ASN A 98 3.43 19.79 -8.47
C ASN A 98 4.86 19.27 -8.47
N GLY A 99 5.16 18.14 -9.15
CA GLY A 99 6.49 17.54 -9.17
C GLY A 99 7.60 18.50 -9.66
N PRO A 100 7.44 19.24 -10.77
CA PRO A 100 8.44 20.22 -11.21
C PRO A 100 8.69 21.34 -10.19
N LEU A 101 7.67 21.75 -9.45
CA LEU A 101 7.77 22.79 -8.42
C LEU A 101 8.49 22.29 -7.17
N GLN A 102 8.15 21.09 -6.72
CA GLN A 102 8.71 20.45 -5.52
C GLN A 102 10.19 20.03 -5.71
N LEU A 103 10.61 19.76 -6.96
CA LEU A 103 11.98 19.42 -7.30
C LEU A 103 12.79 20.61 -7.85
N LYS A 104 12.23 21.83 -7.77
CA LYS A 104 12.96 23.04 -8.15
C LYS A 104 14.20 23.21 -7.28
N SER A 105 15.32 23.59 -7.90
CA SER A 105 16.53 23.92 -7.14
C SER A 105 16.28 25.09 -6.19
N ARG A 106 16.92 25.03 -5.03
CA ARG A 106 16.83 26.07 -3.98
C ARG A 106 18.17 26.80 -3.90
N ASP A 107 18.14 28.11 -4.13
CA ASP A 107 19.31 28.97 -3.94
C ASP A 107 19.58 29.20 -2.44
N VAL A 108 20.87 29.29 -2.10
CA VAL A 108 21.40 29.60 -0.77
C VAL A 108 22.41 30.74 -0.95
N PRO A 109 21.92 31.99 -1.15
CA PRO A 109 22.78 33.11 -1.54
C PRO A 109 23.91 33.42 -0.56
N GLU A 110 23.65 33.31 0.73
CA GLU A 110 24.62 33.51 1.80
C GLU A 110 25.82 32.54 1.73
N ALA A 111 25.63 31.36 1.14
CA ALA A 111 26.68 30.38 0.90
C ALA A 111 27.16 30.38 -0.56
N LYS A 112 26.74 31.32 -1.40
CA LYS A 112 27.00 31.34 -2.86
C LYS A 112 26.75 29.97 -3.49
N SER A 113 25.66 29.35 -3.15
CA SER A 113 25.38 27.93 -3.47
C SER A 113 23.94 27.75 -3.88
N ARG A 114 23.66 26.59 -4.48
CA ARG A 114 22.31 26.07 -4.68
C ARG A 114 22.23 24.59 -4.36
N VAL A 115 21.05 24.15 -3.97
CA VAL A 115 20.73 22.73 -3.78
C VAL A 115 19.91 22.26 -4.97
N GLU A 116 20.36 21.22 -5.65
CA GLU A 116 19.68 20.57 -6.78
C GLU A 116 19.18 19.18 -6.39
N TYR A 117 18.02 18.79 -6.93
CA TYR A 117 17.45 17.45 -6.82
C TYR A 117 17.69 16.69 -8.10
N ALA A 118 18.80 15.95 -8.15
CA ALA A 118 19.27 15.25 -9.34
C ALA A 118 18.82 13.77 -9.35
N PRO A 119 18.63 13.13 -10.51
CA PRO A 119 18.33 11.71 -10.60
C PRO A 119 19.50 10.87 -10.07
N ILE A 120 19.17 9.77 -9.38
CA ILE A 120 20.15 8.82 -8.82
C ILE A 120 20.54 7.76 -9.85
N GLY A 121 19.57 7.18 -10.58
CA GLY A 121 19.83 6.11 -11.54
C GLY A 121 18.66 5.18 -11.80
N VAL A 122 18.94 3.89 -11.94
CA VAL A 122 17.90 2.86 -12.06
C VAL A 122 17.41 2.46 -10.66
N CYS A 123 16.10 2.54 -10.45
CA CYS A 123 15.42 2.08 -9.25
C CYS A 123 14.91 0.66 -9.45
N LEU A 124 15.15 -0.22 -8.48
CA LEU A 124 14.43 -1.49 -8.35
C LEU A 124 13.20 -1.28 -7.46
N SER A 125 12.01 -1.30 -8.06
CA SER A 125 10.73 -1.16 -7.37
C SER A 125 10.09 -2.52 -7.14
N VAL A 126 9.84 -2.87 -5.88
CA VAL A 126 9.15 -4.11 -5.48
C VAL A 126 7.76 -3.76 -4.99
N ALA A 127 6.73 -4.19 -5.75
CA ALA A 127 5.33 -3.88 -5.48
C ALA A 127 4.54 -5.10 -4.99
N PRO A 128 3.62 -4.92 -4.03
CA PRO A 128 2.77 -5.97 -3.48
C PRO A 128 1.55 -6.24 -4.35
N TRP A 129 0.70 -7.18 -3.92
CA TRP A 129 -0.50 -7.59 -4.63
C TRP A 129 -1.80 -6.91 -4.15
N ASN A 130 -1.83 -6.31 -2.96
CA ASN A 130 -3.09 -5.89 -2.33
C ASN A 130 -3.75 -4.64 -2.93
N PHE A 131 -2.97 -3.71 -3.47
CA PHE A 131 -3.41 -2.59 -4.32
C PHE A 131 -2.42 -2.48 -5.49
N PRO A 132 -2.51 -3.42 -6.46
CA PRO A 132 -1.40 -3.72 -7.37
C PRO A 132 -1.09 -2.59 -8.35
N PHE A 133 -2.07 -1.79 -8.72
CA PHE A 133 -1.86 -0.67 -9.63
C PHE A 133 -1.36 0.57 -8.91
N TYR A 134 -2.07 1.00 -7.86
CA TYR A 134 -1.76 2.25 -7.17
C TYR A 134 -0.42 2.19 -6.43
N LEU A 135 -0.12 1.09 -5.71
CA LEU A 135 1.13 0.97 -4.97
C LEU A 135 2.35 0.87 -5.89
N ALA A 136 2.22 0.25 -7.05
CA ALA A 136 3.30 0.28 -8.06
C ALA A 136 3.53 1.70 -8.58
N LEU A 137 2.48 2.47 -8.88
CA LEU A 137 2.62 3.85 -9.34
C LEU A 137 3.20 4.78 -8.26
N ARG A 138 2.94 4.53 -6.97
CA ARG A 138 3.53 5.30 -5.86
C ARG A 138 5.06 5.28 -5.88
N SER A 139 5.64 4.16 -6.27
CA SER A 139 7.09 4.05 -6.45
C SER A 139 7.56 4.52 -7.83
N ILE A 140 6.82 4.21 -8.90
CA ILE A 140 7.24 4.52 -10.27
C ILE A 140 7.23 6.02 -10.54
N LEU A 141 6.12 6.71 -10.29
CA LEU A 141 5.93 8.09 -10.72
C LEU A 141 6.92 9.09 -10.11
N PRO A 142 7.22 9.03 -8.78
CA PRO A 142 8.26 9.87 -8.18
C PRO A 142 9.64 9.65 -8.84
N ASN A 143 9.98 8.41 -9.13
CA ASN A 143 11.24 8.09 -9.81
C ASN A 143 11.30 8.68 -11.21
N ILE A 144 10.22 8.58 -11.99
CA ILE A 144 10.17 9.09 -13.36
C ILE A 144 10.27 10.62 -13.39
N ILE A 145 9.53 11.34 -12.55
CA ILE A 145 9.62 12.82 -12.52
C ILE A 145 10.98 13.29 -12.01
N ALA A 146 11.61 12.59 -11.06
CA ALA A 146 12.97 12.87 -10.59
C ALA A 146 14.04 12.62 -11.68
N GLY A 147 13.70 11.85 -12.73
CA GLY A 147 14.62 11.55 -13.84
C GLY A 147 15.30 10.19 -13.74
N ASN A 148 14.86 9.34 -12.82
CA ASN A 148 15.28 7.94 -12.71
C ASN A 148 14.57 7.06 -13.75
N ALA A 149 15.01 5.81 -13.88
CA ALA A 149 14.32 4.76 -14.61
C ALA A 149 13.98 3.62 -13.64
N VAL A 150 12.97 2.80 -13.95
CA VAL A 150 12.42 1.81 -13.01
C VAL A 150 12.43 0.40 -13.60
N LEU A 151 13.00 -0.52 -12.86
CA LEU A 151 12.77 -1.96 -12.98
C LEU A 151 11.70 -2.34 -11.96
N LEU A 152 10.51 -2.68 -12.44
CA LEU A 152 9.39 -3.08 -11.61
C LEU A 152 9.44 -4.60 -11.38
N LYS A 153 9.58 -5.03 -10.14
CA LYS A 153 9.27 -6.40 -9.71
C LYS A 153 7.91 -6.42 -9.01
N HIS A 154 6.88 -6.78 -9.73
CA HIS A 154 5.56 -6.93 -9.15
C HIS A 154 5.38 -8.29 -8.45
N SER A 155 4.33 -8.42 -7.59
CA SER A 155 3.92 -9.76 -7.13
C SER A 155 3.70 -10.70 -8.30
N VAL A 156 4.06 -11.98 -8.12
CA VAL A 156 3.85 -13.00 -9.14
C VAL A 156 2.37 -13.26 -9.44
N THR A 157 1.49 -12.91 -8.51
CA THR A 157 0.02 -13.01 -8.65
C THR A 157 -0.59 -11.92 -9.53
N CYS A 158 0.11 -10.77 -9.70
CA CYS A 158 -0.41 -9.58 -10.38
C CYS A 158 0.38 -9.24 -11.65
N GLN A 159 0.74 -10.27 -12.44
CA GLN A 159 1.54 -10.04 -13.65
C GLN A 159 0.74 -9.44 -14.80
N GLY A 160 -0.58 -9.61 -14.83
CA GLY A 160 -1.47 -8.92 -15.77
C GLY A 160 -1.45 -7.40 -15.53
N VAL A 161 -1.63 -6.99 -14.27
CA VAL A 161 -1.55 -5.57 -13.88
C VAL A 161 -0.14 -5.01 -14.18
N ALA A 162 0.93 -5.75 -13.86
CA ALA A 162 2.30 -5.32 -14.13
C ALA A 162 2.57 -5.07 -15.63
N LYS A 163 2.06 -5.94 -16.51
CA LYS A 163 2.15 -5.75 -17.97
C LYS A 163 1.35 -4.54 -18.45
N LEU A 164 0.17 -4.29 -17.88
CA LEU A 164 -0.63 -3.11 -18.20
C LEU A 164 0.09 -1.83 -17.74
N ILE A 165 0.69 -1.81 -16.54
CA ILE A 165 1.52 -0.69 -16.08
C ILE A 165 2.65 -0.43 -17.07
N GLU A 166 3.47 -1.44 -17.41
CA GLU A 166 4.56 -1.27 -18.37
C GLU A 166 4.06 -0.74 -19.73
N SER A 167 2.88 -1.21 -20.19
CA SER A 167 2.31 -0.78 -21.47
C SER A 167 1.90 0.71 -21.46
N CYS A 168 1.46 1.23 -20.30
CA CYS A 168 1.10 2.64 -20.16
C CYS A 168 2.31 3.59 -20.34
N PHE A 169 3.54 3.09 -20.13
CA PHE A 169 4.76 3.85 -20.36
C PHE A 169 5.35 3.65 -21.78
N LYS A 170 4.67 2.92 -22.67
CA LYS A 170 5.06 2.75 -24.09
C LYS A 170 4.30 3.75 -24.97
N VAL A 171 4.55 5.03 -24.73
CA VAL A 171 3.91 6.16 -25.42
C VAL A 171 4.95 7.14 -25.92
N ASP A 172 4.55 8.04 -26.83
CA ASP A 172 5.45 9.03 -27.43
C ASP A 172 6.12 9.93 -26.39
N GLY A 173 7.40 10.18 -26.58
CA GLY A 173 8.25 10.98 -25.69
C GLY A 173 8.85 10.19 -24.51
N ILE A 174 8.37 8.99 -24.22
CA ILE A 174 8.92 8.11 -23.19
C ILE A 174 9.95 7.14 -23.80
N PRO A 175 11.22 7.16 -23.36
CA PRO A 175 12.21 6.21 -23.86
C PRO A 175 11.80 4.77 -23.59
N GLN A 176 11.89 3.91 -24.60
CA GLN A 176 11.57 2.49 -24.43
C GLN A 176 12.45 1.85 -23.35
N GLY A 177 11.82 1.24 -22.37
CA GLY A 177 12.50 0.63 -21.22
C GLY A 177 12.67 1.57 -20.02
N LEU A 178 12.06 2.76 -20.02
CA LEU A 178 12.08 3.66 -18.87
C LEU A 178 11.41 3.03 -17.65
N VAL A 179 10.30 2.32 -17.87
CA VAL A 179 9.67 1.41 -16.92
C VAL A 179 9.64 0.03 -17.55
N THR A 180 10.23 -0.95 -16.87
CA THR A 180 10.36 -2.33 -17.39
C THR A 180 9.94 -3.32 -16.32
N ASN A 181 8.99 -4.21 -16.64
CA ASN A 181 8.57 -5.27 -15.72
C ASN A 181 9.55 -6.45 -15.74
N LEU A 182 9.93 -6.92 -14.56
CA LEU A 182 10.69 -8.14 -14.31
C LEU A 182 9.76 -9.23 -13.78
N VAL A 183 9.61 -10.30 -14.52
CA VAL A 183 8.84 -11.49 -14.07
C VAL A 183 9.78 -12.40 -13.30
N ILE A 184 10.03 -12.07 -12.04
CA ILE A 184 11.00 -12.77 -11.19
C ILE A 184 10.44 -13.01 -9.78
N ARG A 185 11.03 -13.95 -9.05
CA ARG A 185 10.73 -14.21 -7.63
C ARG A 185 11.49 -13.25 -6.71
N GLY A 186 11.04 -13.17 -5.45
CA GLY A 186 11.62 -12.24 -4.46
C GLY A 186 13.13 -12.41 -4.25
N ALA A 187 13.61 -13.64 -4.12
CA ALA A 187 15.04 -13.91 -3.93
C ALA A 187 15.91 -13.41 -5.10
N VAL A 188 15.41 -13.50 -6.34
CA VAL A 188 16.12 -12.95 -7.51
C VAL A 188 16.13 -11.43 -7.46
N ALA A 189 15.00 -10.77 -7.10
CA ALA A 189 14.96 -9.32 -6.95
C ALA A 189 15.96 -8.83 -5.90
N GLU A 190 16.07 -9.53 -4.76
CA GLU A 190 17.03 -9.20 -3.71
C GLU A 190 18.48 -9.31 -4.21
N SER A 191 18.81 -10.36 -4.98
CA SER A 191 20.15 -10.53 -5.55
C SER A 191 20.54 -9.40 -6.52
N LEU A 192 19.57 -8.77 -7.18
CA LEU A 192 19.81 -7.63 -8.08
C LEU A 192 20.34 -6.38 -7.36
N LEU A 193 20.17 -6.27 -6.05
CA LEU A 193 20.73 -5.16 -5.27
C LEU A 193 22.28 -5.11 -5.29
N SER A 194 22.93 -6.21 -5.60
CA SER A 194 24.38 -6.26 -5.81
C SER A 194 24.84 -5.62 -7.13
N ARG A 195 23.91 -5.42 -8.07
CA ARG A 195 24.21 -4.92 -9.41
C ARG A 195 24.59 -3.43 -9.36
N LYS A 196 25.65 -3.05 -10.06
CA LYS A 196 26.12 -1.65 -10.15
C LYS A 196 25.14 -0.72 -10.86
N GLU A 197 24.31 -1.26 -11.75
CA GLU A 197 23.28 -0.53 -12.48
C GLU A 197 22.13 -0.07 -11.56
N ILE A 198 21.78 -0.86 -10.55
CA ILE A 198 20.78 -0.52 -9.55
C ILE A 198 21.39 0.48 -8.56
N LYS A 199 20.76 1.65 -8.41
CA LYS A 199 21.27 2.75 -7.58
C LYS A 199 20.44 3.03 -6.34
N LEU A 200 19.16 2.74 -6.41
CA LEU A 200 18.22 2.82 -5.29
C LEU A 200 17.17 1.72 -5.43
N ALA A 201 16.43 1.48 -4.38
CA ALA A 201 15.36 0.52 -4.39
C ALA A 201 14.19 0.98 -3.51
N THR A 202 12.99 0.52 -3.82
CA THR A 202 11.81 0.70 -3.00
C THR A 202 11.13 -0.65 -2.81
N LEU A 203 10.60 -0.89 -1.62
CA LEU A 203 9.81 -2.08 -1.35
C LEU A 203 8.58 -1.72 -0.55
N ILE A 204 7.42 -2.10 -1.06
CA ILE A 204 6.17 -2.14 -0.32
C ILE A 204 5.84 -3.62 -0.12
N GLY A 205 5.71 -4.08 1.14
CA GLY A 205 5.50 -5.50 1.40
C GLY A 205 5.49 -5.86 2.88
N SER A 206 5.72 -7.15 3.19
CA SER A 206 5.78 -7.62 4.56
C SER A 206 7.08 -7.17 5.26
N GLU A 207 7.02 -7.02 6.57
CA GLU A 207 8.18 -6.71 7.42
C GLU A 207 9.34 -7.70 7.19
N ARG A 208 9.06 -9.00 7.12
CA ARG A 208 10.07 -10.02 6.84
C ARG A 208 10.81 -9.75 5.52
N ALA A 209 10.07 -9.42 4.47
CA ALA A 209 10.65 -9.08 3.17
C ALA A 209 11.45 -7.77 3.26
N GLY A 210 10.94 -6.78 3.98
CA GLY A 210 11.60 -5.49 4.20
C GLY A 210 12.95 -5.62 4.90
N ARG A 211 13.03 -6.41 5.98
CA ARG A 211 14.30 -6.65 6.72
C ARG A 211 15.36 -7.31 5.84
N SER A 212 14.98 -8.35 5.08
CA SER A 212 15.91 -9.02 4.16
C SER A 212 16.39 -8.08 3.06
N PHE A 213 15.44 -7.35 2.46
CA PHE A 213 15.73 -6.40 1.38
C PHE A 213 16.60 -5.23 1.85
N ALA A 214 16.32 -4.65 3.02
CA ALA A 214 17.13 -3.60 3.62
C ALA A 214 18.55 -4.07 3.96
N SER A 215 18.69 -5.29 4.51
CA SER A 215 19.99 -5.89 4.77
C SER A 215 20.83 -6.01 3.49
N SER A 216 20.23 -6.52 2.42
CA SER A 216 20.89 -6.62 1.11
C SER A 216 21.21 -5.25 0.51
N ALA A 217 20.31 -4.27 0.63
CA ALA A 217 20.51 -2.91 0.16
C ALA A 217 21.68 -2.22 0.94
N GLY A 218 21.66 -2.31 2.26
CA GLY A 218 22.71 -1.76 3.13
C GLY A 218 24.07 -2.35 2.86
N LYS A 219 24.16 -3.68 2.69
CA LYS A 219 25.39 -4.38 2.32
C LYS A 219 26.00 -3.87 1.01
N ASN A 220 25.16 -3.41 0.08
CA ASN A 220 25.57 -2.88 -1.21
C ASN A 220 25.52 -1.34 -1.29
N LEU A 221 25.33 -0.64 -0.16
CA LEU A 221 25.25 0.82 -0.05
C LEU A 221 24.19 1.43 -1.01
N LYS A 222 23.05 0.77 -1.16
CA LYS A 222 21.93 1.28 -1.94
C LYS A 222 20.96 2.05 -1.05
N LYS A 223 20.53 3.24 -1.50
CA LYS A 223 19.41 3.94 -0.86
C LYS A 223 18.16 3.07 -0.98
N VAL A 224 17.37 3.00 0.10
CA VAL A 224 16.14 2.21 0.10
C VAL A 224 15.02 2.96 0.83
N VAL A 225 13.78 2.84 0.30
CA VAL A 225 12.54 3.27 0.93
C VAL A 225 11.71 2.03 1.19
N LEU A 226 11.23 1.87 2.42
CA LEU A 226 10.45 0.71 2.87
C LEU A 226 9.11 1.15 3.41
N GLU A 227 8.04 0.62 2.80
CA GLU A 227 6.67 0.70 3.29
C GLU A 227 6.20 -0.72 3.64
N LEU A 228 6.09 -1.02 4.93
CA LEU A 228 5.88 -2.37 5.41
C LEU A 228 4.48 -2.54 6.04
N GLY A 229 4.34 -3.56 6.88
CA GLY A 229 3.09 -3.82 7.60
C GLY A 229 2.73 -2.71 8.58
N GLY A 230 1.51 -2.77 9.08
CA GLY A 230 0.99 -1.88 10.10
C GLY A 230 -0.01 -2.59 11.00
N ASN A 231 -0.07 -2.19 12.25
CA ASN A 231 -1.09 -2.62 13.22
C ASN A 231 -1.86 -1.39 13.73
N ASP A 232 -2.41 -0.63 12.76
CA ASP A 232 -3.02 0.67 12.99
C ASP A 232 -4.16 0.60 13.99
N SER A 233 -4.19 1.60 14.88
CA SER A 233 -5.24 1.78 15.88
C SER A 233 -6.28 2.78 15.40
N LEU A 234 -7.55 2.50 15.71
CA LEU A 234 -8.65 3.45 15.63
C LEU A 234 -9.12 3.69 17.06
N VAL A 235 -8.90 4.93 17.55
CA VAL A 235 -9.16 5.34 18.94
C VAL A 235 -10.47 6.12 18.98
N VAL A 236 -11.42 5.72 19.84
CA VAL A 236 -12.75 6.32 19.97
C VAL A 236 -12.91 6.84 21.41
N PHE A 237 -12.89 8.14 21.58
CA PHE A 237 -13.11 8.79 22.86
C PHE A 237 -14.62 8.86 23.21
N ALA A 238 -14.94 9.16 24.47
CA ALA A 238 -16.32 9.19 24.98
C ALA A 238 -17.19 10.26 24.28
N ASP A 239 -16.60 11.32 23.80
CA ASP A 239 -17.23 12.47 23.13
C ASP A 239 -17.29 12.35 21.60
N ALA A 240 -16.83 11.22 21.03
CA ALA A 240 -16.82 10.99 19.59
C ALA A 240 -18.23 10.85 18.98
N ASP A 241 -18.38 11.22 17.71
CA ASP A 241 -19.52 10.78 16.92
C ASP A 241 -19.41 9.26 16.67
N LEU A 242 -20.07 8.48 17.52
CA LEU A 242 -19.99 7.02 17.50
C LEU A 242 -20.50 6.40 16.17
N LYS A 243 -21.48 7.06 15.51
CA LYS A 243 -22.00 6.56 14.21
C LYS A 243 -20.95 6.73 13.12
N ALA A 244 -20.34 7.90 13.05
CA ALA A 244 -19.27 8.18 12.10
C ALA A 244 -18.03 7.31 12.39
N ALA A 245 -17.65 7.14 13.66
CA ALA A 245 -16.55 6.29 14.08
C ALA A 245 -16.77 4.81 13.73
N ALA A 246 -17.96 4.25 14.01
CA ALA A 246 -18.28 2.86 13.68
C ALA A 246 -18.30 2.61 12.16
N LYS A 247 -18.86 3.55 11.38
CA LYS A 247 -18.80 3.50 9.92
C LYS A 247 -17.35 3.53 9.42
N GLY A 248 -16.54 4.45 9.94
CA GLY A 248 -15.12 4.55 9.61
C GLY A 248 -14.34 3.29 9.97
N ALA A 249 -14.60 2.70 11.13
CA ALA A 249 -13.99 1.47 11.59
C ALA A 249 -14.29 0.30 10.65
N ALA A 250 -15.56 0.11 10.26
CA ALA A 250 -15.96 -0.93 9.32
C ALA A 250 -15.33 -0.70 7.93
N GLU A 251 -15.39 0.52 7.40
CA GLU A 251 -14.78 0.86 6.11
C GLU A 251 -13.27 0.63 6.12
N SER A 252 -12.57 1.07 7.16
CA SER A 252 -11.12 0.90 7.30
C SER A 252 -10.75 -0.59 7.33
N ARG A 253 -11.49 -1.41 8.08
CA ARG A 253 -11.14 -2.82 8.27
C ARG A 253 -11.54 -3.70 7.10
N LEU A 254 -12.70 -3.46 6.47
CA LEU A 254 -13.31 -4.42 5.55
C LEU A 254 -13.06 -4.11 4.07
N ARG A 255 -12.60 -2.91 3.73
CA ARG A 255 -12.18 -2.60 2.35
C ARG A 255 -11.10 -3.59 1.89
N ASN A 256 -11.24 -4.09 0.66
CA ASN A 256 -10.37 -5.12 0.07
C ASN A 256 -10.21 -6.34 0.99
N CYS A 257 -11.30 -6.75 1.64
CA CYS A 257 -11.30 -7.88 2.60
C CYS A 257 -10.24 -7.71 3.72
N GLY A 258 -10.00 -6.47 4.17
CA GLY A 258 -9.04 -6.17 5.22
C GLY A 258 -7.56 -6.24 4.80
N GLN A 259 -7.28 -6.40 3.53
CA GLN A 259 -5.93 -6.58 2.99
C GLN A 259 -5.24 -5.24 2.70
N ALA A 260 -5.16 -4.37 3.72
CA ALA A 260 -4.51 -3.08 3.64
C ALA A 260 -3.58 -2.87 4.84
N CYS A 261 -2.35 -2.38 4.59
CA CYS A 261 -1.38 -2.10 5.64
C CYS A 261 -1.90 -1.07 6.66
N ASN A 262 -2.64 -0.07 6.20
CA ASN A 262 -3.25 0.99 7.02
C ASN A 262 -4.71 0.71 7.41
N ALA A 263 -5.20 -0.51 7.25
CA ALA A 263 -6.50 -0.88 7.80
C ALA A 263 -6.41 -0.90 9.33
N ALA A 264 -7.39 -0.33 10.03
CA ALA A 264 -7.44 -0.38 11.48
C ALA A 264 -7.64 -1.84 11.95
N LYS A 265 -6.63 -2.41 12.59
CA LYS A 265 -6.64 -3.77 13.13
C LYS A 265 -7.08 -3.77 14.59
N ARG A 266 -6.87 -2.64 15.28
CA ARG A 266 -7.12 -2.46 16.69
C ARG A 266 -8.11 -1.31 16.91
N TYR A 267 -9.20 -1.60 17.60
CA TYR A 267 -10.17 -0.60 18.03
C TYR A 267 -9.98 -0.34 19.52
N LEU A 268 -9.47 0.84 19.84
CA LEU A 268 -9.32 1.31 21.22
C LEU A 268 -10.51 2.20 21.52
N VAL A 269 -11.38 1.77 22.44
CA VAL A 269 -12.67 2.44 22.68
C VAL A 269 -12.76 2.83 24.15
N HIS A 270 -13.11 4.09 24.43
CA HIS A 270 -13.33 4.54 25.81
C HIS A 270 -14.41 3.66 26.47
N SER A 271 -14.15 3.19 27.70
CA SER A 271 -14.98 2.19 28.38
C SER A 271 -16.45 2.58 28.45
N SER A 272 -16.74 3.88 28.69
CA SER A 272 -18.11 4.40 28.84
C SER A 272 -18.97 4.32 27.58
N VAL A 273 -18.37 4.18 26.38
CA VAL A 273 -19.10 4.13 25.10
C VAL A 273 -18.92 2.80 24.37
N ARG A 274 -18.20 1.86 24.97
CA ARG A 274 -17.85 0.55 24.39
C ARG A 274 -19.06 -0.19 23.83
N ASP A 275 -20.11 -0.37 24.63
CA ASP A 275 -21.28 -1.17 24.24
C ASP A 275 -22.04 -0.50 23.09
N SER A 276 -22.25 0.81 23.18
CA SER A 276 -22.89 1.60 22.12
C SER A 276 -22.12 1.54 20.81
N PHE A 277 -20.78 1.66 20.87
CA PHE A 277 -19.92 1.57 19.70
C PHE A 277 -19.97 0.17 19.06
N VAL A 278 -19.92 -0.90 19.87
CA VAL A 278 -19.97 -2.29 19.37
C VAL A 278 -21.29 -2.58 18.64
N GLU A 279 -22.42 -2.14 19.18
CA GLU A 279 -23.72 -2.33 18.51
C GLU A 279 -23.80 -1.58 17.18
N LEU A 280 -23.31 -0.35 17.10
CA LEU A 280 -23.22 0.40 15.86
C LEU A 280 -22.27 -0.27 14.86
N LEU A 281 -21.13 -0.78 15.34
CA LEU A 281 -20.12 -1.44 14.51
C LEU A 281 -20.65 -2.74 13.85
N LYS A 282 -21.43 -3.55 14.59
CA LYS A 282 -22.10 -4.73 14.05
C LYS A 282 -23.01 -4.38 12.88
N ILE A 283 -23.82 -3.30 13.03
CA ILE A 283 -24.70 -2.81 11.96
C ILE A 283 -23.88 -2.38 10.72
N GLU A 284 -22.72 -1.77 10.93
CA GLU A 284 -21.86 -1.36 9.81
C GLU A 284 -21.16 -2.58 9.16
N PHE A 285 -20.73 -3.57 9.93
CA PHE A 285 -20.14 -4.81 9.40
C PHE A 285 -21.13 -5.57 8.51
N ASP A 286 -22.42 -5.63 8.90
CA ASP A 286 -23.47 -6.31 8.13
C ASP A 286 -23.76 -5.68 6.76
N LYS A 287 -23.31 -4.45 6.53
CA LYS A 287 -23.41 -3.80 5.21
C LYS A 287 -22.39 -4.32 4.21
N PHE A 288 -21.28 -4.90 4.69
CA PHE A 288 -20.23 -5.47 3.83
C PHE A 288 -20.62 -6.87 3.38
N LYS A 289 -21.51 -6.92 2.39
CA LYS A 289 -21.99 -8.18 1.84
C LYS A 289 -20.98 -8.75 0.85
N PRO A 290 -20.61 -10.03 1.05
CA PRO A 290 -19.80 -10.75 0.06
C PRO A 290 -20.60 -11.03 -1.19
N GLY A 291 -19.92 -11.19 -2.31
CA GLY A 291 -20.53 -11.48 -3.59
C GLY A 291 -19.52 -11.62 -4.71
N ASN A 292 -20.01 -11.93 -5.91
CA ASN A 292 -19.15 -11.95 -7.09
C ASN A 292 -18.43 -10.59 -7.24
N PRO A 293 -17.08 -10.55 -7.22
CA PRO A 293 -16.33 -9.29 -7.29
C PRO A 293 -16.61 -8.46 -8.55
N LEU A 294 -17.09 -9.07 -9.63
CA LEU A 294 -17.47 -8.37 -10.86
C LEU A 294 -18.85 -7.67 -10.75
N ASN A 295 -19.64 -7.99 -9.73
CA ASN A 295 -20.89 -7.28 -9.47
C ASN A 295 -20.59 -5.93 -8.79
N LYS A 296 -21.17 -4.86 -9.29
CA LYS A 296 -20.98 -3.48 -8.79
C LYS A 296 -21.45 -3.28 -7.35
N ASP A 297 -22.41 -4.08 -6.90
CA ASP A 297 -23.01 -4.00 -5.57
C ASP A 297 -22.22 -4.81 -4.52
N THR A 298 -21.27 -5.64 -4.95
CA THR A 298 -20.41 -6.40 -4.06
C THR A 298 -19.48 -5.45 -3.30
N GLN A 299 -19.45 -5.60 -1.97
CA GLN A 299 -18.60 -4.79 -1.09
C GLN A 299 -17.44 -5.59 -0.50
N LEU A 300 -17.59 -6.91 -0.35
CA LEU A 300 -16.59 -7.81 0.18
C LEU A 300 -16.24 -8.88 -0.86
N GLY A 301 -14.99 -8.91 -1.30
CA GLY A 301 -14.42 -9.96 -2.14
C GLY A 301 -13.72 -11.04 -1.30
N PRO A 302 -13.15 -12.08 -1.93
CA PRO A 302 -12.32 -13.07 -1.27
C PRO A 302 -10.96 -12.48 -0.84
N ILE A 303 -10.21 -13.24 -0.03
CA ILE A 303 -8.78 -13.00 0.16
C ILE A 303 -8.05 -13.37 -1.15
N ALA A 304 -7.05 -12.57 -1.53
CA ALA A 304 -6.44 -12.60 -2.85
C ALA A 304 -5.70 -13.91 -3.20
N THR A 305 -5.25 -14.67 -2.21
CA THR A 305 -4.57 -15.96 -2.45
C THR A 305 -4.94 -16.97 -1.39
N GLU A 306 -4.85 -18.25 -1.73
CA GLU A 306 -5.06 -19.33 -0.76
C GLU A 306 -4.03 -19.29 0.38
N GLU A 307 -2.78 -18.93 0.10
CA GLU A 307 -1.74 -18.76 1.13
C GLU A 307 -2.11 -17.65 2.12
N ALA A 308 -2.60 -16.50 1.63
CA ALA A 308 -3.04 -15.40 2.47
C ALA A 308 -4.29 -15.77 3.29
N ALA A 309 -5.23 -16.51 2.70
CA ALA A 309 -6.42 -17.01 3.41
C ALA A 309 -6.03 -17.98 4.54
N ASN A 310 -5.14 -18.92 4.27
CA ASN A 310 -4.63 -19.85 5.28
C ASN A 310 -3.88 -19.14 6.40
N THR A 311 -3.09 -18.10 6.05
CA THR A 311 -2.40 -17.27 7.04
C THR A 311 -3.41 -16.54 7.93
N PHE A 312 -4.46 -15.95 7.35
CA PHE A 312 -5.51 -15.28 8.11
C PHE A 312 -6.27 -16.24 9.05
N VAL A 313 -6.60 -17.43 8.58
CA VAL A 313 -7.24 -18.46 9.41
C VAL A 313 -6.34 -18.86 10.59
N ALA A 314 -5.04 -19.02 10.36
CA ALA A 314 -4.08 -19.31 11.42
C ALA A 314 -3.97 -18.14 12.42
N GLN A 315 -4.01 -16.90 11.96
CA GLN A 315 -4.02 -15.70 12.82
C GLN A 315 -5.30 -15.65 13.68
N CYS A 316 -6.47 -15.96 13.10
CA CYS A 316 -7.72 -16.07 13.88
C CYS A 316 -7.64 -17.17 14.94
N ALA A 317 -7.06 -18.34 14.64
CA ALA A 317 -6.86 -19.41 15.60
C ALA A 317 -5.92 -19.04 16.76
N ILE A 318 -5.02 -18.09 16.56
CA ILE A 318 -4.22 -17.49 17.65
C ILE A 318 -5.12 -16.54 18.47
N LEU A 319 -5.90 -15.68 17.82
CA LEU A 319 -6.83 -14.79 18.50
C LEU A 319 -7.84 -15.53 19.37
N ASP A 320 -8.38 -16.67 18.91
CA ASP A 320 -9.35 -17.50 19.65
C ASP A 320 -8.82 -17.96 21.03
N ARG A 321 -7.49 -17.93 21.26
CA ARG A 321 -6.84 -18.27 22.53
C ARG A 321 -6.64 -17.08 23.47
N HIS A 322 -6.60 -15.86 22.94
CA HIS A 322 -6.23 -14.64 23.67
C HIS A 322 -7.33 -13.57 23.65
N ALA A 323 -8.39 -13.79 22.88
CA ALA A 323 -9.47 -12.86 22.71
C ALA A 323 -10.81 -13.58 22.59
N LYS A 324 -11.88 -12.94 23.03
CA LYS A 324 -13.25 -13.44 22.89
C LYS A 324 -13.81 -12.97 21.56
N LEU A 325 -14.27 -13.90 20.72
CA LEU A 325 -15.06 -13.55 19.54
C LEU A 325 -16.40 -12.95 20.00
N ILE A 326 -16.63 -11.67 19.71
CA ILE A 326 -17.86 -10.96 20.11
C ILE A 326 -18.81 -10.73 18.95
N TYR A 327 -18.31 -10.82 17.70
CA TYR A 327 -19.14 -10.77 16.51
C TYR A 327 -18.46 -11.45 15.31
N GLU A 328 -19.27 -12.14 14.52
CA GLU A 328 -18.89 -12.67 13.20
C GLU A 328 -20.06 -12.45 12.24
N VAL A 329 -19.77 -11.91 11.06
CA VAL A 329 -20.80 -11.72 10.03
C VAL A 329 -21.27 -13.09 9.55
N PRO A 330 -22.58 -13.42 9.66
CA PRO A 330 -23.08 -14.75 9.35
C PRO A 330 -22.93 -15.11 7.87
N PHE A 331 -22.39 -16.29 7.57
CA PHE A 331 -22.39 -16.85 6.21
C PHE A 331 -23.80 -17.13 5.67
N SER A 332 -24.81 -17.31 6.56
CA SER A 332 -26.20 -17.56 6.18
C SER A 332 -26.87 -16.42 5.46
N GLY A 333 -26.32 -15.18 5.53
CA GLY A 333 -26.76 -14.03 4.73
C GLY A 333 -26.26 -14.07 3.27
N TRP A 334 -25.44 -15.04 2.93
CA TRP A 334 -24.82 -15.26 1.62
C TRP A 334 -25.69 -16.16 0.74
N ASN A 335 -27.02 -16.13 0.91
CA ASN A 335 -28.00 -16.81 0.06
C ASN A 335 -28.01 -16.20 -1.36
N SER A 336 -26.91 -16.38 -2.06
CA SER A 336 -26.75 -16.02 -3.46
C SER A 336 -26.84 -17.27 -4.32
N PRO A 337 -27.36 -17.18 -5.55
CA PRO A 337 -27.17 -18.21 -6.59
C PRO A 337 -25.70 -18.59 -6.78
N ASP A 338 -24.77 -17.78 -6.28
CA ASP A 338 -23.32 -17.96 -6.35
C ASP A 338 -22.73 -18.81 -5.18
N GLN A 339 -23.52 -19.58 -4.44
CA GLN A 339 -23.03 -20.41 -3.33
C GLN A 339 -21.90 -21.37 -3.74
N MET A 340 -21.86 -21.77 -5.00
CA MET A 340 -20.75 -22.56 -5.56
C MET A 340 -19.43 -21.78 -5.60
N LEU A 341 -19.47 -20.45 -5.73
CA LEU A 341 -18.26 -19.60 -5.70
C LEU A 341 -17.61 -19.62 -4.31
N TYR A 342 -18.42 -19.60 -3.24
CA TYR A 342 -17.90 -19.58 -1.88
C TYR A 342 -17.23 -20.88 -1.46
N ASN A 343 -17.66 -22.01 -2.01
CA ASN A 343 -17.07 -23.31 -1.71
C ASN A 343 -15.69 -23.51 -2.39
N ASN A 344 -15.40 -22.76 -3.43
CA ASN A 344 -14.18 -22.93 -4.25
C ASN A 344 -13.15 -21.82 -4.06
N GLY A 345 -13.54 -20.63 -3.55
CA GLY A 345 -12.67 -19.48 -3.40
C GLY A 345 -11.99 -19.35 -2.03
N SER A 346 -11.27 -18.24 -1.85
CA SER A 346 -10.58 -17.88 -0.60
C SER A 346 -11.47 -16.97 0.28
N TRP A 347 -12.69 -17.42 0.59
CA TRP A 347 -13.70 -16.65 1.32
C TRP A 347 -13.55 -16.80 2.83
N VAL A 348 -13.66 -15.68 3.55
CA VAL A 348 -13.59 -15.61 5.02
C VAL A 348 -14.61 -14.61 5.55
N SER A 349 -15.19 -14.89 6.74
CA SER A 349 -16.11 -13.97 7.39
C SER A 349 -15.38 -12.85 8.13
N PRO A 350 -15.92 -11.61 8.11
CA PRO A 350 -15.49 -10.55 9.00
C PRO A 350 -15.72 -10.91 10.47
N LYS A 351 -14.70 -10.64 11.31
CA LYS A 351 -14.71 -10.99 12.74
C LYS A 351 -14.33 -9.80 13.59
N LEU A 352 -15.00 -9.69 14.75
CA LEU A 352 -14.65 -8.75 15.81
C LEU A 352 -14.34 -9.53 17.08
N TYR A 353 -13.14 -9.36 17.58
CA TYR A 353 -12.67 -9.93 18.82
C TYR A 353 -12.58 -8.86 19.92
N GLU A 354 -12.74 -9.24 21.17
CA GLU A 354 -12.42 -8.44 22.34
C GLU A 354 -11.24 -9.07 23.07
N LEU A 355 -10.18 -8.31 23.26
CA LEU A 355 -8.94 -8.79 23.86
C LEU A 355 -9.15 -9.12 25.33
N THR A 356 -8.75 -10.32 25.75
CA THR A 356 -8.81 -10.79 27.15
C THR A 356 -7.42 -10.94 27.76
N ASP A 357 -6.40 -11.11 26.93
CA ASP A 357 -5.02 -11.31 27.36
C ASP A 357 -4.07 -10.65 26.35
N ARG A 358 -3.12 -9.82 26.84
CA ARG A 358 -2.12 -9.13 26.01
C ARG A 358 -0.94 -10.01 25.59
N ASN A 359 -0.89 -11.27 25.97
CA ASN A 359 0.17 -12.19 25.54
C ASN A 359 -0.05 -12.73 24.11
N TYR A 360 -0.88 -12.07 23.31
CA TYR A 360 -1.02 -12.40 21.90
C TYR A 360 0.06 -11.71 21.05
N THR A 361 0.27 -12.18 19.83
CA THR A 361 1.30 -11.63 18.95
C THR A 361 0.93 -10.21 18.49
N GLU A 362 1.92 -9.33 18.39
CA GLU A 362 1.77 -8.00 17.80
C GLU A 362 1.70 -8.03 16.27
N ASP A 363 1.61 -9.23 15.69
CA ASP A 363 1.67 -9.40 14.25
C ASP A 363 0.45 -8.79 13.54
N GLU A 364 0.69 -8.27 12.37
CA GLU A 364 -0.34 -7.69 11.52
C GLU A 364 -1.37 -8.74 11.11
N ILE A 365 -2.64 -8.54 11.46
CA ILE A 365 -3.76 -9.35 10.95
C ILE A 365 -4.12 -8.85 9.56
N PHE A 366 -3.80 -9.64 8.53
CA PHE A 366 -4.00 -9.25 7.14
C PHE A 366 -5.22 -9.93 6.52
N GLY A 367 -6.43 -9.46 6.95
CA GLY A 367 -7.74 -10.01 6.60
C GLY A 367 -8.84 -9.33 7.41
N PRO A 368 -10.11 -9.69 7.26
CA PRO A 368 -11.25 -8.94 7.78
C PRO A 368 -11.53 -9.23 9.28
N ALA A 369 -10.52 -9.15 10.14
CA ALA A 369 -10.69 -9.28 11.59
C ALA A 369 -10.11 -8.07 12.32
N ALA A 370 -10.77 -7.62 13.37
CA ALA A 370 -10.31 -6.57 14.26
C ALA A 370 -10.35 -7.01 15.71
N VAL A 371 -9.49 -6.40 16.53
CA VAL A 371 -9.42 -6.61 17.98
C VAL A 371 -9.83 -5.32 18.70
N LEU A 372 -10.75 -5.42 19.65
CA LEU A 372 -11.23 -4.32 20.48
C LEU A 372 -10.59 -4.40 21.87
N GLU A 373 -10.17 -3.24 22.37
CA GLU A 373 -9.72 -3.00 23.73
C GLU A 373 -10.39 -1.74 24.27
N THR A 374 -10.57 -1.64 25.58
CA THR A 374 -11.08 -0.42 26.23
C THR A 374 -9.94 0.38 26.85
N PHE A 375 -10.19 1.68 27.08
CA PHE A 375 -9.31 2.59 27.82
C PHE A 375 -10.16 3.61 28.58
N ASP A 376 -9.56 4.30 29.57
CA ASP A 376 -10.24 5.30 30.39
C ASP A 376 -9.56 6.69 30.42
N SER A 377 -8.38 6.82 29.80
CA SER A 377 -7.66 8.09 29.75
C SER A 377 -6.85 8.26 28.44
N VAL A 378 -6.50 9.51 28.12
CA VAL A 378 -5.63 9.86 26.97
C VAL A 378 -4.29 9.13 27.06
N LEU A 379 -3.68 9.11 28.26
CA LEU A 379 -2.39 8.46 28.48
C LEU A 379 -2.50 6.95 28.20
N GLU A 380 -3.50 6.27 28.74
CA GLU A 380 -3.73 4.85 28.50
C GLU A 380 -4.00 4.53 27.03
N ALA A 381 -4.77 5.39 26.34
CA ALA A 381 -5.00 5.26 24.91
C ALA A 381 -3.69 5.32 24.11
N SER A 382 -2.85 6.32 24.42
CA SER A 382 -1.56 6.49 23.75
C SER A 382 -0.58 5.35 24.02
N GLU A 383 -0.51 4.85 25.26
CA GLU A 383 0.27 3.67 25.61
C GLU A 383 -0.18 2.44 24.83
N LYS A 384 -1.49 2.25 24.68
CA LYS A 384 -2.06 1.16 23.88
C LYS A 384 -1.75 1.31 22.38
N VAL A 385 -1.79 2.53 21.82
CA VAL A 385 -1.36 2.77 20.44
C VAL A 385 0.12 2.41 20.28
N ASN A 386 0.98 2.88 21.18
CA ASN A 386 2.43 2.73 21.10
C ASN A 386 2.93 1.33 21.44
N TRP A 387 2.10 0.49 22.09
CA TRP A 387 2.44 -0.88 22.42
C TRP A 387 2.84 -1.71 21.19
N SER A 388 2.25 -1.41 20.03
CA SER A 388 2.60 -2.12 18.79
C SER A 388 4.03 -1.80 18.33
N ARG A 389 4.75 -2.82 17.89
CA ARG A 389 6.05 -2.64 17.21
C ARG A 389 5.94 -1.93 15.86
N TYR A 390 4.72 -1.82 15.31
CA TYR A 390 4.42 -1.05 14.10
C TYR A 390 4.07 0.40 14.44
N GLY A 391 4.24 1.28 13.46
CA GLY A 391 3.92 2.70 13.57
C GLY A 391 3.56 3.32 12.22
N LEU A 392 2.57 2.73 11.49
CA LEU A 392 2.17 3.27 10.19
C LEU A 392 1.15 4.41 10.38
N GLY A 393 0.04 4.16 11.08
CA GLY A 393 -0.98 5.18 11.27
C GLY A 393 -1.86 4.98 12.51
N CYS A 394 -2.55 6.07 12.87
CA CYS A 394 -3.55 6.12 13.93
C CYS A 394 -4.72 7.01 13.51
N SER A 395 -5.93 6.54 13.74
CA SER A 395 -7.19 7.29 13.54
C SER A 395 -7.78 7.63 14.91
N ILE A 396 -8.03 8.90 15.18
CA ILE A 396 -8.49 9.41 16.48
C ILE A 396 -9.85 10.08 16.31
N TRP A 397 -10.84 9.60 17.04
CA TRP A 397 -12.22 10.07 17.00
C TRP A 397 -12.57 10.74 18.32
N THR A 398 -12.72 12.05 18.31
CA THR A 398 -13.09 12.91 19.42
C THR A 398 -13.65 14.22 18.88
N SER A 399 -14.54 14.89 19.62
CA SER A 399 -14.97 16.25 19.32
C SER A 399 -14.07 17.32 19.97
N ASN A 400 -13.15 16.92 20.86
CA ASN A 400 -12.27 17.80 21.60
C ASN A 400 -10.91 17.93 20.90
N GLU A 401 -10.57 19.12 20.42
CA GLU A 401 -9.30 19.40 19.74
C GLU A 401 -8.08 19.27 20.67
N ASP A 402 -8.20 19.60 21.96
CA ASP A 402 -7.10 19.45 22.91
C ASP A 402 -6.77 17.97 23.12
N THR A 403 -7.79 17.12 23.27
CA THR A 403 -7.61 15.65 23.34
C THR A 403 -6.94 15.12 22.07
N PHE A 404 -7.33 15.62 20.90
CA PHE A 404 -6.68 15.23 19.65
C PHE A 404 -5.21 15.64 19.61
N ASN A 405 -4.90 16.89 19.99
CA ASN A 405 -3.53 17.41 20.00
C ASN A 405 -2.65 16.67 21.02
N ASP A 406 -3.15 16.40 22.22
CA ASP A 406 -2.45 15.59 23.22
C ASP A 406 -2.10 14.19 22.65
N MET A 407 -3.03 13.56 21.94
CA MET A 407 -2.78 12.27 21.30
C MET A 407 -1.74 12.39 20.17
N VAL A 408 -1.75 13.46 19.36
CA VAL A 408 -0.73 13.69 18.31
C VAL A 408 0.68 13.74 18.92
N ASP A 409 0.83 14.39 20.07
CA ASP A 409 2.13 14.52 20.75
C ASP A 409 2.60 13.20 21.39
N LEU A 410 1.68 12.33 21.76
CA LEU A 410 1.96 11.11 22.51
C LEU A 410 2.14 9.86 21.64
N VAL A 411 1.56 9.82 20.41
CA VAL A 411 1.58 8.61 19.59
C VAL A 411 2.77 8.56 18.63
N ASP A 412 3.46 7.44 18.62
CA ASP A 412 4.64 7.20 17.80
C ASP A 412 4.27 6.45 16.50
N VAL A 413 3.67 7.20 15.57
CA VAL A 413 3.24 6.71 14.24
C VAL A 413 3.56 7.72 13.14
N GLY A 414 3.61 7.27 11.89
CA GLY A 414 3.90 8.14 10.75
C GLY A 414 2.73 9.00 10.30
N ASN A 415 1.50 8.61 10.61
CA ASN A 415 0.29 9.27 10.11
C ASN A 415 -0.79 9.33 11.20
N VAL A 416 -1.31 10.52 11.51
CA VAL A 416 -2.40 10.71 12.49
C VAL A 416 -3.58 11.38 11.79
N PHE A 417 -4.78 10.85 12.00
CA PHE A 417 -6.01 11.32 11.35
C PHE A 417 -7.08 11.65 12.39
N HIS A 418 -7.65 12.86 12.31
CA HIS A 418 -8.74 13.32 13.16
C HIS A 418 -10.09 13.03 12.51
N ASN A 419 -10.98 12.32 13.22
CA ASN A 419 -12.35 12.00 12.78
C ASN A 419 -12.42 11.45 11.34
N SER A 420 -11.39 10.70 10.95
CA SER A 420 -11.24 10.13 9.63
C SER A 420 -10.37 8.88 9.68
N ILE A 421 -10.56 7.96 8.75
CA ILE A 421 -9.73 6.75 8.63
C ILE A 421 -8.36 7.08 8.03
N VAL A 422 -7.33 6.32 8.41
CA VAL A 422 -5.99 6.45 7.82
C VAL A 422 -6.04 6.12 6.34
N ARG A 423 -5.55 7.04 5.51
CA ARG A 423 -5.45 6.88 4.04
C ARG A 423 -4.33 7.74 3.48
N SER A 424 -3.63 7.26 2.47
CA SER A 424 -2.67 8.10 1.77
C SER A 424 -3.38 9.17 0.94
N HIS A 425 -2.91 10.41 1.06
CA HIS A 425 -3.28 11.54 0.21
C HIS A 425 -2.14 11.81 -0.77
N VAL A 426 -2.45 11.97 -2.08
CA VAL A 426 -1.44 12.04 -3.14
C VAL A 426 -0.45 13.22 -3.01
N GLY A 427 -0.86 14.30 -2.35
CA GLY A 427 -0.04 15.50 -2.13
C GLY A 427 0.65 15.58 -0.76
N LEU A 428 0.46 14.59 0.12
CA LEU A 428 1.05 14.57 1.46
C LEU A 428 2.06 13.42 1.60
N PRO A 429 3.17 13.60 2.33
CA PRO A 429 4.09 12.51 2.60
C PRO A 429 3.37 11.38 3.35
N TYR A 430 3.71 10.15 3.01
CA TYR A 430 3.14 8.96 3.61
C TYR A 430 4.24 7.96 3.93
N GLY A 431 4.18 7.34 5.10
CA GLY A 431 5.11 6.32 5.54
C GLY A 431 5.01 6.07 7.03
N GLY A 432 5.64 4.97 7.47
CA GLY A 432 5.66 4.55 8.85
C GLY A 432 6.96 4.87 9.58
N VAL A 433 6.94 4.53 10.86
CA VAL A 433 8.10 4.46 11.76
C VAL A 433 8.17 3.06 12.36
N LYS A 434 9.16 2.76 13.19
CA LYS A 434 9.36 1.44 13.81
C LYS A 434 9.43 0.33 12.73
N ASP A 435 8.77 -0.80 12.95
CA ASP A 435 8.73 -1.94 12.03
C ASP A 435 7.83 -1.72 10.79
N SER A 436 7.14 -0.59 10.71
CA SER A 436 6.41 -0.19 9.48
C SER A 436 7.31 0.37 8.39
N GLY A 437 8.61 0.53 8.65
CA GLY A 437 9.59 0.92 7.64
C GLY A 437 10.18 2.30 7.85
N PHE A 438 10.84 2.81 6.82
CA PHE A 438 11.51 4.11 6.83
C PHE A 438 11.57 4.73 5.43
N GLY A 439 11.86 6.04 5.39
CA GLY A 439 11.65 6.86 4.21
C GLY A 439 10.20 7.33 4.10
N ARG A 440 9.90 8.04 3.05
CA ARG A 440 8.53 8.50 2.75
C ARG A 440 8.21 8.28 1.28
N GLU A 441 6.96 8.07 0.99
CA GLU A 441 6.38 8.13 -0.34
C GLU A 441 5.41 9.30 -0.43
N LEU A 442 5.06 9.73 -1.63
CA LEU A 442 4.13 10.83 -1.89
C LEU A 442 4.59 12.20 -1.35
N GLY A 443 3.88 13.24 -1.74
CA GLY A 443 4.23 14.62 -1.37
C GLY A 443 5.64 15.02 -1.77
N GLU A 444 6.08 16.15 -1.25
CA GLU A 444 7.42 16.69 -1.54
C GLU A 444 8.54 15.82 -0.96
N ASP A 445 8.36 15.32 0.28
CA ASP A 445 9.36 14.49 0.95
C ASP A 445 9.57 13.17 0.20
N GLY A 446 8.47 12.51 -0.23
CA GLY A 446 8.58 11.27 -1.02
C GLY A 446 9.23 11.48 -2.39
N LEU A 447 9.04 12.65 -3.02
CA LEU A 447 9.76 12.99 -4.24
C LEU A 447 11.26 13.18 -3.98
N LYS A 448 11.63 13.83 -2.89
CA LYS A 448 13.05 14.07 -2.54
C LYS A 448 13.76 12.78 -2.11
N GLU A 449 13.03 11.80 -1.58
CA GLU A 449 13.59 10.49 -1.21
C GLU A 449 14.23 9.76 -2.40
N VAL A 450 13.71 9.93 -3.60
CA VAL A 450 14.25 9.27 -4.80
C VAL A 450 15.25 10.14 -5.57
N CYS A 451 15.73 11.24 -4.96
CA CYS A 451 16.70 12.16 -5.54
C CYS A 451 18.07 12.08 -4.86
N ASN A 452 19.09 12.43 -5.62
CA ASN A 452 20.39 12.86 -5.11
C ASN A 452 20.32 14.36 -4.78
N VAL A 453 20.37 14.69 -3.49
CA VAL A 453 20.44 16.07 -3.03
C VAL A 453 21.87 16.56 -3.25
N LYS A 454 22.08 17.40 -4.28
CA LYS A 454 23.40 17.87 -4.71
C LYS A 454 23.60 19.34 -4.34
N VAL A 455 24.69 19.62 -3.65
CA VAL A 455 25.12 21.01 -3.42
C VAL A 455 26.02 21.44 -4.59
N VAL A 456 25.70 22.61 -5.17
CA VAL A 456 26.52 23.27 -6.18
C VAL A 456 26.99 24.60 -5.62
N PHE A 457 28.31 24.69 -5.37
CA PHE A 457 28.97 25.90 -4.88
C PHE A 457 29.58 26.64 -6.06
N THR A 458 29.40 27.95 -6.13
CA THR A 458 29.87 28.77 -7.24
C THR A 458 30.92 29.81 -6.83
N GLY A 459 31.80 29.51 -5.93
CA GLY A 459 33.01 30.21 -5.52
C GLY A 459 33.00 31.76 -5.49
#